data_75add8dd0a7ef1f2100eafb4c6c8c227
#
_entry.id   75add8dd0a7ef1f2100eafb4c6c8c227
#
_cell.length_a   1.000
_cell.length_b   1.000
_cell.length_c   1.000
_cell.angle_alpha   90.00
_cell.angle_beta   90.00
_cell.angle_gamma   90.00
#
_symmetry.space_group_name_H-M   'P 1'
#
loop_
_entity.id
_entity.type
_entity.pdbx_description
1 polymer ?
#
loop_
_entity_poly.entity_id
_entity_poly.type
_entity_poly.pdbx_seq_one_letter_code
_entity_poly.pdbx_strand_id
1 'polypeptide(L)'
;MKVNLGDISEAELDLVMSAIRLSVLEEDKGRGVLVTCINGMRTWQMNSEDTWITIPGEHHSFEGSYQIPGRLILSAYSLNGAGGTCNLSIDDDSAKIRSSNGGEIQMGVCAKTPEFKTFSEVPNVTAKVQLRDFQRICSVLAEMPIDIEDFMSFFSQPPLGQVAIDKQGITLRRSWSYVGCPDTVVKQPTETSGTGVFSLSHLLLDNIMNRLMVNSDPELTISFNSEIGQYLQIQCDQFSINFDRCLDGAGIYFPQVIEYLEEKKISHLVHDNGLIAANYRNVNVRIQLFDGTEPIIRATSTVLHNVTQNVKLLREINRLNTTRVGVRIWCDNNMIVVGAEMRCEHMKDMTGLLNGLVKEAQHLGGLLGPMFGGNTPAKAA
;
A
#
# COMPACT_ATOMS: atom_id res chain seq x y z
N MET A 1 38.12 -0.53 18.07
CA MET A 1 38.71 0.28 16.96
C MET A 1 37.83 1.49 16.75
N LYS A 2 38.36 2.71 16.81
CA LYS A 2 37.54 3.93 16.64
C LYS A 2 37.47 4.30 15.16
N VAL A 3 36.25 4.38 14.62
CA VAL A 3 36.00 4.77 13.24
C VAL A 3 35.28 6.12 13.25
N ASN A 4 35.81 7.10 12.54
CA ASN A 4 35.15 8.38 12.34
C ASN A 4 34.29 8.31 11.07
N LEU A 5 32.97 8.41 11.22
CA LEU A 5 32.03 8.41 10.12
C LEU A 5 31.83 9.81 9.51
N GLY A 6 32.46 10.82 10.10
CA GLY A 6 32.55 12.17 9.57
C GLY A 6 31.54 13.15 10.11
N ASP A 7 31.65 14.35 9.56
CA ASP A 7 30.72 15.41 9.85
C ASP A 7 29.42 15.20 9.04
N ILE A 8 28.30 15.52 9.67
CA ILE A 8 26.98 15.49 9.08
C ILE A 8 26.50 16.93 8.98
N SER A 9 26.19 17.40 7.78
CA SER A 9 25.62 18.72 7.57
C SER A 9 24.20 18.81 8.14
N GLU A 10 23.72 20.02 8.40
CA GLU A 10 22.38 20.26 8.90
C GLU A 10 21.32 19.68 7.93
N ALA A 11 21.48 19.93 6.62
CA ALA A 11 20.55 19.45 5.62
C ALA A 11 20.50 17.91 5.55
N GLU A 12 21.65 17.25 5.64
CA GLU A 12 21.74 15.79 5.69
C GLU A 12 21.11 15.26 6.98
N LEU A 13 21.37 15.91 8.13
CA LEU A 13 20.82 15.52 9.41
C LEU A 13 19.30 15.62 9.44
N ASP A 14 18.73 16.72 8.93
CA ASP A 14 17.28 16.94 8.87
C ASP A 14 16.58 15.88 8.03
N LEU A 15 17.15 15.56 6.87
CA LEU A 15 16.62 14.54 5.97
C LEU A 15 16.69 13.15 6.63
N VAL A 16 17.84 12.79 7.22
CA VAL A 16 18.01 11.50 7.91
C VAL A 16 17.07 11.40 9.12
N MET A 17 16.93 12.46 9.91
CA MET A 17 16.02 12.47 11.06
C MET A 17 14.56 12.34 10.66
N SER A 18 14.14 13.02 9.59
CA SER A 18 12.77 12.88 9.08
C SER A 18 12.51 11.46 8.61
N ALA A 19 13.45 10.85 7.90
CA ALA A 19 13.38 9.48 7.46
C ALA A 19 13.33 8.48 8.63
N ILE A 20 14.13 8.68 9.70
CA ILE A 20 14.07 7.84 10.89
C ILE A 20 12.69 7.92 11.55
N ARG A 21 12.10 9.12 11.67
CA ARG A 21 10.78 9.29 12.26
C ARG A 21 9.67 8.60 11.45
N LEU A 22 9.89 8.43 10.17
CA LEU A 22 8.94 7.81 9.24
C LEU A 22 9.08 6.29 9.17
N SER A 23 10.32 5.79 9.28
CA SER A 23 10.62 4.37 9.16
C SER A 23 10.53 3.60 10.47
N VAL A 24 10.48 4.29 11.62
CA VAL A 24 10.46 3.65 12.94
C VAL A 24 9.08 3.84 13.56
N LEU A 25 8.22 2.83 13.45
CA LEU A 25 7.02 2.72 14.28
C LEU A 25 7.44 2.77 15.77
N GLU A 26 6.63 3.38 16.62
CA GLU A 26 6.98 3.65 18.03
C GLU A 26 7.41 2.42 18.83
N GLU A 27 7.02 1.23 18.42
CA GLU A 27 7.31 -0.03 19.10
C GLU A 27 8.71 -0.58 18.81
N ASP A 28 9.33 -0.22 17.67
CA ASP A 28 10.61 -0.77 17.21
C ASP A 28 11.81 0.16 17.44
N LYS A 29 11.85 0.79 18.60
CA LYS A 29 12.88 1.75 19.02
C LYS A 29 14.32 1.19 19.08
N GLY A 30 14.51 -0.08 18.73
CA GLY A 30 15.79 -0.77 18.66
C GLY A 30 16.34 -0.97 17.24
N ARG A 31 15.60 -0.70 16.18
CA ARG A 31 16.13 -0.81 14.81
C ARG A 31 17.08 0.34 14.55
N GLY A 32 18.32 0.01 14.25
CA GLY A 32 19.37 0.99 13.97
C GLY A 32 19.28 1.53 12.55
N VAL A 33 19.91 2.67 12.34
CA VAL A 33 20.19 3.20 11.02
C VAL A 33 21.48 2.56 10.52
N LEU A 34 21.45 2.03 9.32
CA LEU A 34 22.65 1.49 8.68
C LEU A 34 23.38 2.64 7.96
N VAL A 35 24.63 2.83 8.31
CA VAL A 35 25.53 3.79 7.65
C VAL A 35 26.63 3.02 6.97
N THR A 36 26.84 3.26 5.70
CA THR A 36 27.89 2.59 4.93
C THR A 36 28.59 3.60 4.03
N CYS A 37 29.83 3.30 3.66
CA CYS A 37 30.54 4.01 2.64
C CYS A 37 30.62 3.13 1.39
N ILE A 38 30.00 3.59 0.31
CA ILE A 38 29.99 2.94 -0.99
C ILE A 38 30.64 3.89 -2.01
N ASN A 39 31.73 3.47 -2.63
CA ASN A 39 32.47 4.29 -3.61
C ASN A 39 32.87 5.69 -3.08
N GLY A 40 33.25 5.77 -1.81
CA GLY A 40 33.60 7.04 -1.17
C GLY A 40 32.42 7.93 -0.78
N MET A 41 31.19 7.47 -0.99
CA MET A 41 29.98 8.18 -0.58
C MET A 41 29.40 7.53 0.69
N ARG A 42 29.20 8.34 1.73
CA ARG A 42 28.42 7.91 2.89
C ARG A 42 26.98 7.69 2.44
N THR A 43 26.37 6.62 2.88
CA THR A 43 24.98 6.30 2.55
C THR A 43 24.28 5.84 3.81
N TRP A 44 23.09 6.38 4.05
CA TRP A 44 22.21 6.01 5.14
C TRP A 44 21.11 5.12 4.61
N GLN A 45 20.82 4.03 5.30
CA GLN A 45 19.68 3.19 4.97
C GLN A 45 18.85 2.92 6.22
N MET A 46 17.57 3.14 6.09
CA MET A 46 16.56 2.91 7.12
C MET A 46 15.45 2.05 6.53
N ASN A 47 14.90 1.16 7.34
CA ASN A 47 13.79 0.31 6.90
C ASN A 47 12.68 0.25 7.94
N SER A 48 11.46 0.21 7.44
CA SER A 48 10.29 -0.35 8.12
C SER A 48 9.98 -1.72 7.53
N GLU A 49 8.87 -2.35 7.93
CA GLU A 49 8.49 -3.65 7.39
C GLU A 49 8.38 -3.65 5.86
N ASP A 50 7.78 -2.59 5.29
CA ASP A 50 7.42 -2.52 3.87
C ASP A 50 8.12 -1.37 3.12
N THR A 51 9.12 -0.72 3.73
CA THR A 51 9.73 0.46 3.11
C THR A 51 11.21 0.57 3.45
N TRP A 52 11.99 0.93 2.45
CA TRP A 52 13.41 1.20 2.55
C TRP A 52 13.69 2.62 2.09
N ILE A 53 14.27 3.44 2.97
CA ILE A 53 14.69 4.79 2.66
C ILE A 53 16.22 4.82 2.62
N THR A 54 16.76 5.25 1.51
CA THR A 54 18.21 5.40 1.30
C THR A 54 18.51 6.87 1.03
N ILE A 55 19.44 7.44 1.81
CA ILE A 55 19.87 8.84 1.68
C ILE A 55 21.37 8.85 1.39
N PRO A 56 21.80 9.39 0.24
CA PRO A 56 23.20 9.66 0.00
C PRO A 56 23.67 10.78 0.92
N GLY A 57 24.81 10.57 1.57
CA GLY A 57 25.47 11.57 2.39
C GLY A 57 26.66 12.17 1.64
N GLU A 58 27.47 12.95 2.36
CA GLU A 58 28.67 13.58 1.83
C GLU A 58 29.80 12.56 1.60
N HIS A 59 30.79 12.95 0.79
CA HIS A 59 31.99 12.14 0.55
C HIS A 59 32.76 11.86 1.82
N HIS A 60 33.12 10.60 2.04
CA HIS A 60 33.85 10.19 3.23
C HIS A 60 34.81 9.02 2.96
N SER A 61 35.86 8.92 3.76
CA SER A 61 36.94 7.94 3.59
C SER A 61 36.86 6.74 4.54
N PHE A 62 35.77 6.55 5.30
CA PHE A 62 35.64 5.34 6.13
C PHE A 62 35.24 4.13 5.25
N GLU A 63 35.64 2.96 5.68
CA GLU A 63 35.26 1.71 5.03
C GLU A 63 34.35 0.89 5.95
N GLY A 64 33.37 0.19 5.36
CA GLY A 64 32.49 -0.73 6.06
C GLY A 64 31.07 -0.22 6.25
N SER A 65 30.30 -1.06 6.96
CA SER A 65 28.89 -0.80 7.29
C SER A 65 28.69 -0.85 8.79
N TYR A 66 27.98 0.12 9.31
CA TYR A 66 27.80 0.29 10.76
C TYR A 66 26.33 0.54 11.08
N GLN A 67 25.82 -0.18 12.06
CA GLN A 67 24.47 0.06 12.57
C GLN A 67 24.50 1.03 13.74
N ILE A 68 23.75 2.11 13.64
CA ILE A 68 23.70 3.19 14.64
C ILE A 68 22.29 3.26 15.21
N PRO A 69 22.12 3.38 16.54
CA PRO A 69 20.81 3.60 17.11
C PRO A 69 20.15 4.85 16.53
N GLY A 70 18.95 4.73 15.96
CA GLY A 70 18.21 5.87 15.41
C GLY A 70 17.98 6.98 16.46
N ARG A 71 17.81 6.61 17.73
CA ARG A 71 17.71 7.56 18.85
C ARG A 71 18.95 8.44 19.02
N LEU A 72 20.14 7.93 18.69
CA LEU A 72 21.36 8.74 18.77
C LEU A 72 21.29 9.89 17.76
N ILE A 73 20.87 9.60 16.53
CA ILE A 73 20.71 10.62 15.49
C ILE A 73 19.60 11.61 15.87
N LEU A 74 18.44 11.12 16.32
CA LEU A 74 17.34 12.00 16.76
C LEU A 74 17.75 12.90 17.94
N SER A 75 18.64 12.45 18.81
CA SER A 75 19.16 13.24 19.92
C SER A 75 20.17 14.29 19.49
N ALA A 76 20.78 14.16 18.31
CA ALA A 76 21.72 15.13 17.76
C ALA A 76 21.09 16.52 17.60
N TYR A 77 19.82 16.58 17.23
CA TYR A 77 19.08 17.85 17.09
C TYR A 77 18.98 18.61 18.41
N SER A 78 18.80 17.89 19.52
CA SER A 78 18.74 18.50 20.87
C SER A 78 20.08 19.08 21.33
N LEU A 79 21.19 18.59 20.74
CA LEU A 79 22.53 19.10 21.04
C LEU A 79 22.88 20.36 20.23
N ASN A 80 22.43 20.43 18.98
CA ASN A 80 22.87 21.46 18.06
C ASN A 80 22.12 22.80 18.22
N GLY A 81 20.88 22.79 18.70
CA GLY A 81 20.00 23.92 18.51
C GLY A 81 19.72 24.11 16.99
N ALA A 82 19.27 25.27 16.58
CA ALA A 82 19.12 25.58 15.15
C ALA A 82 20.50 25.95 14.57
N GLY A 83 20.98 25.14 13.64
CA GLY A 83 22.17 25.41 12.83
C GLY A 83 23.49 24.90 13.41
N GLY A 84 23.92 23.73 12.99
CA GLY A 84 25.24 23.21 13.34
C GLY A 84 25.55 21.85 12.72
N THR A 85 26.85 21.57 12.54
CA THR A 85 27.31 20.25 12.11
C THR A 85 27.49 19.32 13.30
N CYS A 86 27.28 18.03 13.08
CA CYS A 86 27.58 16.98 14.03
C CYS A 86 28.67 16.07 13.48
N ASN A 87 29.61 15.68 14.34
CA ASN A 87 30.58 14.62 14.02
C ASN A 87 30.10 13.29 14.60
N LEU A 88 30.05 12.27 13.76
CA LEU A 88 29.66 10.92 14.13
C LEU A 88 30.89 10.00 14.17
N SER A 89 31.03 9.26 15.24
CA SER A 89 32.08 8.26 15.38
C SER A 89 31.58 7.00 16.06
N ILE A 90 32.19 5.86 15.73
CA ILE A 90 31.87 4.55 16.32
C ILE A 90 33.11 4.00 16.99
N ASP A 91 32.90 3.44 18.16
CA ASP A 91 33.84 2.65 18.93
C ASP A 91 33.34 1.20 18.98
N ASP A 92 34.14 0.26 19.52
CA ASP A 92 33.81 -1.16 19.49
C ASP A 92 32.41 -1.48 20.04
N ASP A 93 31.96 -0.77 21.08
CA ASP A 93 30.69 -1.01 21.74
C ASP A 93 29.73 0.19 21.75
N SER A 94 30.09 1.30 21.11
CA SER A 94 29.29 2.51 21.19
C SER A 94 29.42 3.42 19.97
N ALA A 95 28.34 4.11 19.65
CA ALA A 95 28.32 5.22 18.72
C ALA A 95 28.24 6.54 19.48
N LYS A 96 28.94 7.56 19.00
CA LYS A 96 29.02 8.90 19.60
C LYS A 96 28.67 9.94 18.56
N ILE A 97 27.86 10.90 18.97
CA ILE A 97 27.62 12.11 18.20
C ILE A 97 28.13 13.32 19.01
N ARG A 98 28.93 14.15 18.37
CA ARG A 98 29.45 15.38 18.97
C ARG A 98 29.00 16.58 18.15
N SER A 99 28.36 17.51 18.80
CA SER A 99 27.96 18.78 18.21
C SER A 99 29.15 19.70 18.02
N SER A 100 29.10 20.58 17.04
CA SER A 100 30.04 21.71 16.87
C SER A 100 30.11 22.62 18.11
N ASN A 101 29.04 22.65 18.91
CA ASN A 101 28.96 23.40 20.17
C ASN A 101 29.59 22.68 21.38
N GLY A 102 30.19 21.51 21.19
CA GLY A 102 30.89 20.73 22.19
C GLY A 102 30.04 19.75 23.00
N GLY A 103 28.75 19.70 22.78
CA GLY A 103 27.87 18.66 23.36
C GLY A 103 28.17 17.28 22.77
N GLU A 104 28.08 16.23 23.59
CA GLU A 104 28.31 14.85 23.15
C GLU A 104 27.25 13.92 23.69
N ILE A 105 26.75 13.02 22.87
CA ILE A 105 25.90 11.89 23.28
C ILE A 105 26.55 10.60 22.81
N GLN A 106 26.49 9.58 23.67
CA GLN A 106 27.01 8.24 23.40
C GLN A 106 25.91 7.21 23.68
N MET A 107 25.76 6.23 22.78
CA MET A 107 24.87 5.11 22.96
C MET A 107 25.57 3.80 22.54
N GLY A 108 25.20 2.69 23.17
CA GLY A 108 25.67 1.37 22.78
C GLY A 108 25.23 1.00 21.36
N VAL A 109 26.06 0.28 20.63
CA VAL A 109 25.76 -0.24 19.30
C VAL A 109 25.42 -1.72 19.35
N CYS A 110 24.56 -2.20 18.41
CA CYS A 110 24.28 -3.61 18.27
C CYS A 110 25.46 -4.34 17.60
N ALA A 111 25.81 -5.50 18.11
CA ALA A 111 26.94 -6.31 17.63
C ALA A 111 26.74 -6.91 16.21
N LYS A 112 25.53 -6.91 15.67
CA LYS A 112 25.23 -7.40 14.32
C LYS A 112 24.92 -6.24 13.40
N THR A 113 25.73 -6.06 12.36
CA THR A 113 25.48 -5.09 11.29
C THR A 113 24.66 -5.82 10.21
N PRO A 114 23.44 -5.36 9.90
CA PRO A 114 22.70 -5.89 8.78
C PRO A 114 23.41 -5.57 7.47
N GLU A 115 23.18 -6.40 6.46
CA GLU A 115 23.67 -6.11 5.12
C GLU A 115 22.92 -4.93 4.51
N PHE A 116 23.64 -4.10 3.77
CA PHE A 116 23.06 -3.02 2.99
C PHE A 116 22.24 -3.61 1.83
N LYS A 117 20.95 -3.30 1.78
CA LYS A 117 20.06 -3.81 0.74
C LYS A 117 20.21 -2.99 -0.54
N THR A 118 20.56 -3.65 -1.61
CA THR A 118 20.60 -3.06 -2.95
C THR A 118 19.35 -3.46 -3.73
N PHE A 119 18.79 -2.51 -4.48
CA PHE A 119 17.62 -2.71 -5.33
C PHE A 119 18.09 -2.73 -6.79
N SER A 120 17.99 -3.89 -7.43
CA SER A 120 18.55 -4.14 -8.76
C SER A 120 17.51 -4.47 -9.83
N GLU A 121 16.24 -4.29 -9.54
CA GLU A 121 15.17 -4.51 -10.52
C GLU A 121 15.25 -3.48 -11.65
N VAL A 122 15.18 -3.96 -12.89
CA VAL A 122 15.12 -3.07 -14.06
C VAL A 122 13.66 -2.64 -14.25
N PRO A 123 13.32 -1.37 -14.06
CA PRO A 123 11.96 -0.90 -14.24
C PRO A 123 11.59 -0.89 -15.73
N ASN A 124 10.36 -1.26 -16.03
CA ASN A 124 9.75 -1.12 -17.36
C ASN A 124 8.66 -0.04 -17.40
N VAL A 125 8.34 0.55 -16.25
CA VAL A 125 7.40 1.65 -16.10
C VAL A 125 8.06 2.76 -15.32
N THR A 126 8.03 3.99 -15.85
CA THR A 126 8.62 5.17 -15.18
C THR A 126 7.74 6.40 -15.38
N ALA A 127 7.80 7.31 -14.43
CA ALA A 127 7.21 8.63 -14.51
C ALA A 127 8.10 9.66 -13.82
N LYS A 128 8.08 10.92 -14.30
CA LYS A 128 8.82 12.04 -13.71
C LYS A 128 7.84 13.09 -13.22
N VAL A 129 8.00 13.56 -11.99
CA VAL A 129 7.11 14.54 -11.39
C VAL A 129 7.86 15.40 -10.37
N GLN A 130 7.49 16.67 -10.21
CA GLN A 130 8.07 17.50 -9.15
C GLN A 130 7.61 17.00 -7.77
N LEU A 131 8.49 17.03 -6.79
CA LEU A 131 8.20 16.56 -5.43
C LEU A 131 6.92 17.20 -4.86
N ARG A 132 6.78 18.53 -4.97
CA ARG A 132 5.60 19.26 -4.46
C ARG A 132 4.31 18.84 -5.14
N ASP A 133 4.36 18.59 -6.45
CA ASP A 133 3.18 18.12 -7.18
C ASP A 133 2.79 16.71 -6.72
N PHE A 134 3.77 15.84 -6.52
CA PHE A 134 3.51 14.50 -6.01
C PHE A 134 3.00 14.51 -4.57
N GLN A 135 3.59 15.32 -3.68
CA GLN A 135 3.09 15.54 -2.32
C GLN A 135 1.66 16.05 -2.33
N ARG A 136 1.33 17.00 -3.21
CA ARG A 136 -0.03 17.53 -3.34
C ARG A 136 -1.05 16.45 -3.69
N ILE A 137 -0.76 15.58 -4.67
CA ILE A 137 -1.71 14.52 -5.03
C ILE A 137 -1.82 13.45 -3.93
N CYS A 138 -0.75 13.17 -3.19
CA CYS A 138 -0.80 12.31 -2.00
C CYS A 138 -1.69 12.92 -0.91
N SER A 139 -1.53 14.22 -0.60
CA SER A 139 -2.34 14.93 0.40
C SER A 139 -3.81 14.99 0.03
N VAL A 140 -4.14 15.31 -1.23
CA VAL A 140 -5.54 15.33 -1.71
C VAL A 140 -6.18 13.94 -1.53
N LEU A 141 -5.42 12.88 -1.76
CA LEU A 141 -5.90 11.52 -1.56
C LEU A 141 -6.13 11.20 -0.07
N ALA A 142 -5.33 11.79 0.83
CA ALA A 142 -5.42 11.60 2.28
C ALA A 142 -6.56 12.41 2.93
N GLU A 143 -6.78 13.64 2.45
CA GLU A 143 -7.74 14.60 3.05
C GLU A 143 -9.21 14.28 2.73
N MET A 144 -9.50 13.33 1.86
CA MET A 144 -10.89 12.99 1.53
C MET A 144 -11.61 12.51 2.79
N PRO A 145 -12.70 13.22 3.18
CA PRO A 145 -13.39 12.92 4.42
C PRO A 145 -13.95 11.50 4.41
N ILE A 146 -13.61 10.79 5.45
CA ILE A 146 -14.24 9.54 5.81
C ILE A 146 -15.24 9.93 6.89
N ASP A 147 -16.48 9.57 6.71
CA ASP A 147 -17.44 9.58 7.81
C ASP A 147 -17.07 8.42 8.74
N ILE A 148 -16.17 8.72 9.70
CA ILE A 148 -15.39 7.72 10.45
C ILE A 148 -16.24 7.05 11.53
N GLU A 149 -17.29 7.71 12.04
CA GLU A 149 -18.01 7.24 13.22
C GLU A 149 -18.80 5.94 12.96
N ASP A 150 -19.34 5.75 11.76
CA ASP A 150 -20.00 4.49 11.37
C ASP A 150 -19.04 3.41 10.88
N PHE A 151 -17.82 3.79 10.51
CA PHE A 151 -16.88 2.95 9.80
C PHE A 151 -15.90 2.18 10.68
N MET A 152 -15.46 2.78 11.77
CA MET A 152 -14.39 2.22 12.61
C MET A 152 -14.78 0.96 13.38
N SER A 153 -16.09 0.69 13.51
CA SER A 153 -16.54 -0.49 14.26
C SER A 153 -16.50 -1.81 13.45
N PHE A 154 -16.34 -1.75 12.13
CA PHE A 154 -16.47 -2.93 11.28
C PHE A 154 -15.21 -3.33 10.49
N PHE A 155 -14.21 -2.46 10.30
CA PHE A 155 -13.11 -2.75 9.40
C PHE A 155 -11.77 -2.28 9.95
N SER A 156 -10.93 -3.24 10.28
CA SER A 156 -9.55 -3.06 10.76
C SER A 156 -8.52 -2.96 9.63
N GLN A 157 -8.93 -2.82 8.37
CA GLN A 157 -7.99 -2.85 7.25
C GLN A 157 -7.77 -1.47 6.64
N PRO A 158 -6.51 -1.03 6.50
CA PRO A 158 -6.21 0.21 5.81
C PRO A 158 -6.61 0.11 4.33
N PRO A 159 -7.04 1.22 3.72
CA PRO A 159 -7.36 1.23 2.30
C PRO A 159 -6.13 0.92 1.45
N LEU A 160 -6.34 0.15 0.38
CA LEU A 160 -5.31 -0.12 -0.59
C LEU A 160 -5.01 1.13 -1.41
N GLY A 161 -3.74 1.48 -1.52
CA GLY A 161 -3.24 2.48 -2.44
C GLY A 161 -2.76 1.85 -3.74
N GLN A 162 -3.02 2.51 -4.86
CA GLN A 162 -2.49 2.14 -6.15
C GLN A 162 -1.81 3.33 -6.83
N VAL A 163 -0.62 3.10 -7.36
CA VAL A 163 0.07 4.02 -8.25
C VAL A 163 -0.03 3.43 -9.66
N ALA A 164 -0.83 4.05 -10.51
CA ALA A 164 -0.94 3.68 -11.91
C ALA A 164 -0.19 4.72 -12.76
N ILE A 165 0.59 4.25 -13.71
CA ILE A 165 1.30 5.07 -14.68
C ILE A 165 0.85 4.64 -16.07
N ASP A 166 0.44 5.61 -16.87
CA ASP A 166 0.06 5.42 -18.27
C ASP A 166 0.54 6.61 -19.12
N LYS A 167 0.18 6.64 -20.39
CA LYS A 167 0.54 7.73 -21.32
C LYS A 167 0.00 9.11 -20.93
N GLN A 168 -0.95 9.19 -20.00
CA GLN A 168 -1.56 10.43 -19.56
C GLN A 168 -0.89 10.98 -18.28
N GLY A 169 -0.10 10.16 -17.59
CA GLY A 169 0.60 10.56 -16.38
C GLY A 169 0.50 9.55 -15.24
N ILE A 170 0.54 10.09 -14.02
CA ILE A 170 0.41 9.32 -12.78
C ILE A 170 -1.02 9.42 -12.29
N THR A 171 -1.59 8.30 -11.92
CA THR A 171 -2.88 8.21 -11.23
C THR A 171 -2.66 7.57 -9.87
N LEU A 172 -2.97 8.30 -8.81
CA LEU A 172 -3.08 7.71 -7.47
C LEU A 172 -4.54 7.32 -7.23
N ARG A 173 -4.75 6.10 -6.81
CA ARG A 173 -6.07 5.57 -6.49
C ARG A 173 -6.07 5.04 -5.06
N ARG A 174 -7.14 5.34 -4.35
CA ARG A 174 -7.45 4.78 -3.05
C ARG A 174 -8.72 3.97 -3.17
N SER A 175 -8.59 2.66 -3.05
CA SER A 175 -9.72 1.74 -3.08
C SER A 175 -10.08 1.33 -1.66
N TRP A 176 -11.35 1.47 -1.35
CA TRP A 176 -11.90 0.97 -0.10
C TRP A 176 -12.39 -0.46 -0.29
N SER A 177 -12.08 -1.31 0.67
CA SER A 177 -12.57 -2.69 0.68
C SER A 177 -14.10 -2.79 0.90
N TYR A 178 -14.81 -1.68 0.89
CA TYR A 178 -16.23 -1.62 1.21
C TYR A 178 -17.11 -1.33 -0.01
N VAL A 179 -18.15 -2.14 -0.18
CA VAL A 179 -19.16 -1.94 -1.23
C VAL A 179 -19.94 -0.66 -0.94
N GLY A 180 -19.88 0.29 -1.85
CA GLY A 180 -20.59 1.58 -1.72
C GLY A 180 -19.70 2.78 -1.44
N CYS A 181 -18.43 2.60 -1.05
CA CYS A 181 -17.48 3.70 -1.02
C CYS A 181 -16.91 3.95 -2.41
N PRO A 182 -17.01 5.16 -2.94
CA PRO A 182 -16.41 5.49 -4.23
C PRO A 182 -14.89 5.45 -4.11
N ASP A 183 -14.24 4.87 -5.13
CA ASP A 183 -12.80 4.99 -5.27
C ASP A 183 -12.43 6.45 -5.39
N THR A 184 -11.42 6.88 -4.65
CA THR A 184 -10.84 8.18 -4.81
C THR A 184 -9.70 8.09 -5.83
N VAL A 185 -9.75 8.91 -6.85
CA VAL A 185 -8.77 8.91 -7.93
C VAL A 185 -8.24 10.32 -8.14
N VAL A 186 -6.92 10.49 -8.06
CA VAL A 186 -6.24 11.75 -8.35
C VAL A 186 -5.26 11.53 -9.49
N LYS A 187 -5.35 12.38 -10.53
CA LYS A 187 -4.50 12.29 -11.72
C LYS A 187 -3.56 13.48 -11.83
N GLN A 188 -2.31 13.21 -12.15
CA GLN A 188 -1.29 14.22 -12.43
C GLN A 188 -0.68 13.94 -13.81
N PRO A 189 -0.94 14.79 -14.81
CA PRO A 189 -0.26 14.71 -16.10
C PRO A 189 1.24 14.88 -15.93
N THR A 190 2.03 13.99 -16.54
CA THR A 190 3.48 14.06 -16.46
C THR A 190 4.14 13.22 -17.55
N GLU A 191 5.46 13.37 -17.73
CA GLU A 191 6.25 12.54 -18.63
C GLU A 191 6.32 11.10 -18.11
N THR A 192 5.99 10.14 -18.98
CA THR A 192 5.94 8.73 -18.62
C THR A 192 6.57 7.83 -19.68
N SER A 193 7.03 6.66 -19.25
CA SER A 193 7.44 5.56 -20.12
C SER A 193 6.87 4.26 -19.58
N GLY A 194 6.27 3.46 -20.46
CA GLY A 194 5.58 2.23 -20.07
C GLY A 194 4.18 2.48 -19.51
N THR A 195 3.52 1.40 -19.11
CA THR A 195 2.19 1.43 -18.50
C THR A 195 2.11 0.31 -17.47
N GLY A 196 1.58 0.62 -16.29
CA GLY A 196 1.43 -0.39 -15.25
C GLY A 196 0.75 0.15 -14.01
N VAL A 197 0.45 -0.78 -13.08
CA VAL A 197 -0.16 -0.48 -11.79
C VAL A 197 0.65 -1.15 -10.69
N PHE A 198 0.91 -0.42 -9.62
CA PHE A 198 1.58 -0.90 -8.43
C PHE A 198 0.70 -0.68 -7.20
N SER A 199 0.50 -1.74 -6.41
CA SER A 199 -0.28 -1.68 -5.17
C SER A 199 0.63 -1.59 -3.95
N LEU A 200 0.32 -0.66 -3.05
CA LEU A 200 1.07 -0.42 -1.81
C LEU A 200 0.14 0.09 -0.71
N SER A 201 0.65 0.17 0.52
CA SER A 201 -0.09 0.80 1.61
C SER A 201 -0.22 2.31 1.36
N HIS A 202 -1.46 2.78 1.20
CA HIS A 202 -1.76 4.21 1.01
C HIS A 202 -1.27 5.07 2.17
N LEU A 203 -1.51 4.62 3.41
CA LEU A 203 -1.08 5.37 4.60
C LEU A 203 0.43 5.53 4.67
N LEU A 204 1.17 4.52 4.19
CA LEU A 204 2.61 4.55 4.16
C LEU A 204 3.13 5.57 3.14
N LEU A 205 2.57 5.57 1.92
CA LEU A 205 2.93 6.53 0.88
C LEU A 205 2.67 7.97 1.33
N ASP A 206 1.47 8.24 1.85
CA ASP A 206 1.08 9.57 2.32
C ASP A 206 1.98 10.06 3.47
N ASN A 207 2.16 9.23 4.49
CA ASN A 207 3.00 9.58 5.64
C ASN A 207 4.43 9.92 5.22
N ILE A 208 5.04 9.12 4.34
CA ILE A 208 6.42 9.32 3.92
C ILE A 208 6.52 10.59 3.07
N MET A 209 5.70 10.71 2.04
CA MET A 209 5.81 11.83 1.10
C MET A 209 5.53 13.19 1.75
N ASN A 210 4.60 13.28 2.70
CA ASN A 210 4.25 14.54 3.34
C ASN A 210 5.16 14.93 4.51
N ARG A 211 5.92 14.00 5.07
CA ARG A 211 6.77 14.27 6.25
C ARG A 211 8.27 14.24 5.96
N LEU A 212 8.67 13.82 4.77
CA LEU A 212 10.09 13.87 4.39
C LEU A 212 10.52 15.32 4.22
N MET A 213 11.47 15.77 5.03
CA MET A 213 11.97 17.15 5.01
C MET A 213 13.02 17.29 3.90
N VAL A 214 12.61 17.82 2.76
CA VAL A 214 13.47 18.13 1.63
C VAL A 214 13.48 19.65 1.43
N ASN A 215 14.67 20.23 1.41
CA ASN A 215 14.85 21.69 1.33
C ASN A 215 14.65 22.29 -0.06
N SER A 216 14.37 21.46 -1.06
CA SER A 216 14.19 21.86 -2.46
C SER A 216 12.96 21.19 -3.04
N ASP A 217 12.67 21.48 -4.30
CA ASP A 217 11.60 20.82 -5.06
C ASP A 217 12.24 20.00 -6.21
N PRO A 218 12.90 18.86 -5.91
CA PRO A 218 13.55 18.04 -6.93
C PRO A 218 12.54 17.34 -7.83
N GLU A 219 12.97 17.04 -9.06
CA GLU A 219 12.26 16.13 -9.93
C GLU A 219 12.41 14.70 -9.39
N LEU A 220 11.28 14.04 -9.12
CA LEU A 220 11.21 12.64 -8.74
C LEU A 220 11.11 11.77 -9.97
N THR A 221 11.82 10.64 -9.95
CA THR A 221 11.57 9.51 -10.83
C THR A 221 10.84 8.44 -10.04
N ILE A 222 9.63 8.10 -10.47
CA ILE A 222 8.82 7.00 -9.92
C ILE A 222 8.92 5.84 -10.89
N SER A 223 9.33 4.67 -10.42
CA SER A 223 9.59 3.54 -11.29
C SER A 223 9.28 2.20 -10.64
N PHE A 224 8.85 1.23 -11.45
CA PHE A 224 8.64 -0.15 -11.03
C PHE A 224 8.67 -1.10 -12.24
N ASN A 225 8.74 -2.39 -11.97
CA ASN A 225 8.53 -3.41 -12.99
C ASN A 225 7.08 -3.92 -12.86
N SER A 226 6.28 -3.75 -13.91
CA SER A 226 4.84 -4.12 -13.88
C SER A 226 4.59 -5.62 -13.88
N GLU A 227 5.55 -6.44 -14.36
CA GLU A 227 5.37 -7.88 -14.51
C GLU A 227 5.82 -8.65 -13.26
N ILE A 228 7.02 -8.33 -12.75
CA ILE A 228 7.67 -9.08 -11.67
C ILE A 228 8.08 -8.19 -10.50
N GLY A 229 7.80 -6.88 -10.57
CA GLY A 229 8.35 -5.90 -9.62
C GLY A 229 7.87 -6.15 -8.20
N GLN A 230 8.83 -6.29 -7.30
CA GLN A 230 8.58 -6.37 -5.86
C GLN A 230 8.57 -4.98 -5.24
N TYR A 231 9.13 -3.97 -5.92
CA TYR A 231 9.33 -2.64 -5.37
C TYR A 231 8.79 -1.55 -6.30
N LEU A 232 8.14 -0.54 -5.69
CA LEU A 232 8.00 0.78 -6.28
C LEU A 232 9.14 1.63 -5.77
N GLN A 233 9.94 2.20 -6.66
CA GLN A 233 11.01 3.12 -6.32
C GLN A 233 10.59 4.57 -6.61
N ILE A 234 10.78 5.44 -5.63
CA ILE A 234 10.67 6.89 -5.77
C ILE A 234 12.05 7.47 -5.45
N GLN A 235 12.67 8.14 -6.40
CA GLN A 235 14.03 8.63 -6.22
C GLN A 235 14.27 10.03 -6.80
N CYS A 236 15.22 10.74 -6.20
CA CYS A 236 15.87 11.93 -6.72
C CYS A 236 17.35 11.90 -6.32
N ASP A 237 18.06 13.01 -6.50
CA ASP A 237 19.46 13.18 -6.09
C ASP A 237 19.67 13.12 -4.55
N GLN A 238 18.64 13.43 -3.78
CA GLN A 238 18.73 13.55 -2.32
C GLN A 238 18.26 12.27 -1.58
N PHE A 239 17.42 11.45 -2.18
CA PHE A 239 16.94 10.22 -1.55
C PHE A 239 16.43 9.20 -2.56
N SER A 240 16.33 7.95 -2.11
CA SER A 240 15.60 6.88 -2.77
C SER A 240 14.70 6.16 -1.76
N ILE A 241 13.44 5.99 -2.08
CA ILE A 241 12.48 5.26 -1.28
C ILE A 241 12.00 4.07 -2.09
N ASN A 242 12.07 2.88 -1.51
CA ASN A 242 11.58 1.65 -2.11
C ASN A 242 10.44 1.13 -1.24
N PHE A 243 9.26 1.08 -1.80
CA PHE A 243 8.09 0.49 -1.17
C PHE A 243 7.98 -0.96 -1.63
N ASP A 244 7.91 -1.88 -0.70
CA ASP A 244 7.58 -3.26 -1.03
C ASP A 244 6.17 -3.30 -1.63
N ARG A 245 6.00 -4.11 -2.67
CA ARG A 245 4.67 -4.42 -3.14
C ARG A 245 3.92 -5.04 -1.97
N CYS A 246 2.70 -4.59 -1.75
CA CYS A 246 1.79 -5.26 -0.83
C CYS A 246 1.54 -6.69 -1.37
N LEU A 247 2.49 -7.58 -1.10
CA LEU A 247 2.46 -8.96 -1.58
C LEU A 247 1.48 -9.81 -0.78
N ASP A 248 1.17 -9.40 0.44
CA ASP A 248 0.12 -10.01 1.25
C ASP A 248 -1.28 -9.58 0.79
N GLY A 249 -1.34 -8.72 -0.23
CA GLY A 249 -2.56 -8.25 -0.81
C GLY A 249 -3.13 -9.22 -1.86
N ALA A 250 -4.42 -9.10 -2.08
CA ALA A 250 -5.15 -9.80 -3.12
C ALA A 250 -4.58 -9.57 -4.54
N GLY A 251 -3.74 -8.55 -4.72
CA GLY A 251 -3.10 -8.22 -6.00
C GLY A 251 -2.27 -9.36 -6.61
N ILE A 252 -1.63 -10.21 -5.80
CA ILE A 252 -0.89 -11.40 -6.29
C ILE A 252 -1.84 -12.41 -6.93
N TYR A 253 -3.03 -12.51 -6.39
CA TYR A 253 -4.02 -13.48 -6.84
C TYR A 253 -4.85 -12.98 -8.02
N PHE A 254 -4.76 -11.68 -8.34
CA PHE A 254 -5.51 -11.11 -9.45
C PHE A 254 -5.19 -11.77 -10.79
N PRO A 255 -3.91 -11.93 -11.19
CA PRO A 255 -3.57 -12.66 -12.42
C PRO A 255 -4.10 -14.11 -12.40
N GLN A 256 -4.03 -14.77 -11.24
CA GLN A 256 -4.53 -16.16 -11.09
C GLN A 256 -6.05 -16.25 -11.26
N VAL A 257 -6.80 -15.22 -10.80
CA VAL A 257 -8.25 -15.14 -11.05
C VAL A 257 -8.54 -14.96 -12.53
N ILE A 258 -7.81 -14.10 -13.22
CA ILE A 258 -7.94 -13.89 -14.65
C ILE A 258 -7.63 -15.18 -15.43
N GLU A 259 -6.48 -15.79 -15.14
CA GLU A 259 -6.07 -17.07 -15.74
C GLU A 259 -7.14 -18.16 -15.55
N TYR A 260 -7.68 -18.28 -14.32
CA TYR A 260 -8.79 -19.20 -14.04
C TYR A 260 -10.02 -18.91 -14.92
N LEU A 261 -10.42 -17.65 -15.07
CA LEU A 261 -11.58 -17.28 -15.88
C LEU A 261 -11.33 -17.59 -17.36
N GLU A 262 -10.14 -17.35 -17.87
CA GLU A 262 -9.71 -17.65 -19.23
C GLU A 262 -9.67 -19.17 -19.49
N GLU A 263 -9.04 -19.95 -18.62
CA GLU A 263 -9.01 -21.42 -18.72
C GLU A 263 -10.40 -22.04 -18.73
N LYS A 264 -11.31 -21.52 -17.91
CA LYS A 264 -12.71 -21.98 -17.87
C LYS A 264 -13.57 -21.37 -18.95
N LYS A 265 -13.01 -20.51 -19.82
CA LYS A 265 -13.72 -19.80 -20.89
C LYS A 265 -14.93 -19.01 -20.37
N ILE A 266 -14.78 -18.41 -19.20
CA ILE A 266 -15.79 -17.56 -18.59
C ILE A 266 -15.64 -16.15 -19.18
N SER A 267 -16.68 -15.66 -19.83
CA SER A 267 -16.69 -14.29 -20.35
C SER A 267 -16.57 -13.30 -19.19
N HIS A 268 -15.59 -12.41 -19.26
CA HIS A 268 -15.34 -11.42 -18.22
C HIS A 268 -14.83 -10.10 -18.79
N LEU A 269 -15.00 -9.04 -18.01
CA LEU A 269 -14.49 -7.70 -18.24
C LEU A 269 -13.81 -7.21 -16.98
N VAL A 270 -12.59 -6.75 -17.10
CA VAL A 270 -11.85 -6.10 -16.01
C VAL A 270 -12.08 -4.59 -16.10
N HIS A 271 -12.63 -4.02 -15.05
CA HIS A 271 -12.80 -2.59 -14.92
C HIS A 271 -11.52 -1.93 -14.36
N ASP A 272 -11.34 -0.64 -14.62
CA ASP A 272 -10.17 0.14 -14.19
C ASP A 272 -9.95 0.12 -12.65
N ASN A 273 -10.99 -0.15 -11.87
CA ASN A 273 -10.92 -0.26 -10.40
C ASN A 273 -10.59 -1.66 -9.90
N GLY A 274 -10.17 -2.57 -10.76
CA GLY A 274 -9.86 -3.95 -10.40
C GLY A 274 -11.09 -4.84 -10.16
N LEU A 275 -12.32 -4.31 -10.36
CA LEU A 275 -13.53 -5.12 -10.35
C LEU A 275 -13.57 -6.00 -11.62
N ILE A 276 -13.81 -7.27 -11.44
CA ILE A 276 -14.01 -8.21 -12.55
C ILE A 276 -15.51 -8.49 -12.66
N ALA A 277 -16.11 -8.09 -13.77
CA ALA A 277 -17.48 -8.47 -14.11
C ALA A 277 -17.42 -9.73 -14.99
N ALA A 278 -18.01 -10.82 -14.53
CA ALA A 278 -17.99 -12.11 -15.22
C ALA A 278 -19.41 -12.62 -15.46
N ASN A 279 -19.61 -13.35 -16.56
CA ASN A 279 -20.85 -14.08 -16.80
C ASN A 279 -20.61 -15.58 -16.56
N TYR A 280 -21.14 -16.09 -15.48
CA TYR A 280 -20.99 -17.50 -15.13
C TYR A 280 -22.35 -18.19 -15.12
N ARG A 281 -22.56 -19.14 -16.04
CA ARG A 281 -23.81 -19.88 -16.17
C ARG A 281 -25.04 -18.98 -16.31
N ASN A 282 -24.94 -17.95 -17.13
CA ASN A 282 -25.96 -16.93 -17.36
C ASN A 282 -26.35 -16.09 -16.14
N VAL A 283 -25.45 -15.99 -15.15
CA VAL A 283 -25.56 -15.11 -14.00
C VAL A 283 -24.40 -14.12 -14.03
N ASN A 284 -24.72 -12.84 -13.90
CA ASN A 284 -23.70 -11.80 -13.78
C ASN A 284 -23.10 -11.84 -12.38
N VAL A 285 -21.82 -12.08 -12.33
CA VAL A 285 -21.04 -12.15 -11.09
C VAL A 285 -20.03 -11.02 -11.10
N ARG A 286 -19.90 -10.32 -10.00
CA ARG A 286 -18.83 -9.36 -9.73
C ARG A 286 -17.83 -10.01 -8.81
N ILE A 287 -16.56 -10.02 -9.19
CA ILE A 287 -15.48 -10.58 -8.41
C ILE A 287 -14.56 -9.42 -7.99
N GLN A 288 -14.29 -9.32 -6.71
CA GLN A 288 -13.38 -8.36 -6.13
C GLN A 288 -12.41 -9.09 -5.21
N LEU A 289 -11.19 -8.62 -5.20
CA LEU A 289 -10.17 -9.08 -4.30
C LEU A 289 -9.99 -8.02 -3.21
N PHE A 290 -9.84 -8.47 -1.98
CA PHE A 290 -9.66 -7.61 -0.81
C PHE A 290 -8.38 -7.97 -0.12
N ASP A 291 -7.56 -6.96 0.12
CA ASP A 291 -6.32 -7.08 0.85
C ASP A 291 -6.56 -7.23 2.36
N GLY A 292 -5.59 -7.79 3.04
CA GLY A 292 -5.59 -7.97 4.48
C GLY A 292 -4.57 -9.02 4.90
N THR A 293 -4.45 -9.25 6.20
CA THR A 293 -3.65 -10.36 6.75
C THR A 293 -4.04 -11.71 6.17
N GLU A 294 -5.29 -11.83 5.74
CA GLU A 294 -5.81 -12.97 5.03
C GLU A 294 -6.57 -12.46 3.80
N PRO A 295 -5.90 -12.31 2.65
CA PRO A 295 -6.53 -11.78 1.46
C PRO A 295 -7.69 -12.66 1.00
N ILE A 296 -8.82 -12.03 0.64
CA ILE A 296 -10.03 -12.73 0.26
C ILE A 296 -10.50 -12.36 -1.15
N ILE A 297 -11.12 -13.33 -1.80
CA ILE A 297 -11.91 -13.13 -3.02
C ILE A 297 -13.38 -13.09 -2.61
N ARG A 298 -14.06 -12.02 -2.97
CA ARG A 298 -15.50 -11.90 -2.84
C ARG A 298 -16.14 -11.95 -4.22
N ALA A 299 -17.06 -12.88 -4.38
CA ALA A 299 -17.91 -12.93 -5.54
C ALA A 299 -19.35 -12.52 -5.14
N THR A 300 -19.96 -11.61 -5.87
CA THR A 300 -21.30 -11.12 -5.62
C THR A 300 -22.18 -11.21 -6.86
N SER A 301 -23.48 -11.37 -6.64
CA SER A 301 -24.48 -11.33 -7.73
C SER A 301 -25.73 -10.62 -7.25
N THR A 302 -26.29 -9.79 -8.11
CA THR A 302 -27.60 -9.17 -7.87
C THR A 302 -28.70 -10.20 -8.11
N VAL A 303 -29.54 -10.39 -7.10
CA VAL A 303 -30.66 -11.32 -7.11
C VAL A 303 -31.92 -10.67 -7.68
N LEU A 304 -32.23 -9.47 -7.17
CA LEU A 304 -33.40 -8.67 -7.58
C LEU A 304 -33.01 -7.19 -7.67
N HIS A 305 -33.60 -6.49 -8.63
CA HIS A 305 -33.59 -5.04 -8.75
C HIS A 305 -34.95 -4.44 -8.40
N ASN A 306 -34.95 -3.14 -8.08
CA ASN A 306 -36.16 -2.35 -7.82
C ASN A 306 -37.01 -2.92 -6.66
N VAL A 307 -36.36 -3.39 -5.62
CA VAL A 307 -37.03 -3.90 -4.44
C VAL A 307 -37.19 -2.78 -3.42
N THR A 308 -38.41 -2.63 -2.90
CA THR A 308 -38.64 -1.67 -1.81
C THR A 308 -38.19 -2.27 -0.48
N GLN A 309 -37.21 -1.60 0.14
CA GLN A 309 -36.74 -1.99 1.46
C GLN A 309 -37.83 -1.75 2.52
N ASN A 310 -38.14 -2.80 3.26
CA ASN A 310 -39.08 -2.73 4.39
C ASN A 310 -38.65 -3.72 5.48
N VAL A 311 -39.24 -3.56 6.65
CA VAL A 311 -38.95 -4.38 7.85
C VAL A 311 -39.17 -5.89 7.60
N LYS A 312 -40.17 -6.26 6.80
CA LYS A 312 -40.44 -7.66 6.47
C LYS A 312 -39.31 -8.27 5.64
N LEU A 313 -38.86 -7.56 4.62
CA LEU A 313 -37.71 -7.96 3.78
C LEU A 313 -36.45 -8.12 4.64
N LEU A 314 -36.13 -7.13 5.48
CA LEU A 314 -34.91 -7.18 6.30
C LEU A 314 -34.96 -8.34 7.32
N ARG A 315 -36.11 -8.63 7.90
CA ARG A 315 -36.30 -9.81 8.77
C ARG A 315 -36.10 -11.12 8.01
N GLU A 316 -36.61 -11.22 6.79
CA GLU A 316 -36.43 -12.42 5.98
C GLU A 316 -34.98 -12.61 5.55
N ILE A 317 -34.28 -11.53 5.16
CA ILE A 317 -32.83 -11.56 4.86
C ILE A 317 -32.03 -12.05 6.08
N ASN A 318 -32.32 -11.50 7.27
CA ASN A 318 -31.68 -11.95 8.51
C ASN A 318 -31.95 -13.44 8.80
N ARG A 319 -33.18 -13.90 8.62
CA ARG A 319 -33.56 -15.31 8.78
C ARG A 319 -32.79 -16.21 7.78
N LEU A 320 -32.67 -15.78 6.53
CA LEU A 320 -31.93 -16.52 5.51
C LEU A 320 -30.44 -16.58 5.86
N ASN A 321 -29.86 -15.49 6.31
CA ASN A 321 -28.45 -15.45 6.72
C ASN A 321 -28.13 -16.35 7.92
N THR A 322 -29.10 -16.62 8.81
CA THR A 322 -28.89 -17.56 9.93
C THR A 322 -28.96 -19.02 9.53
N THR A 323 -29.58 -19.33 8.40
CA THR A 323 -29.79 -20.71 7.93
C THR A 323 -28.85 -21.15 6.81
N ARG A 324 -28.12 -20.21 6.20
CA ARG A 324 -27.24 -20.48 5.06
C ARG A 324 -25.78 -20.39 5.45
N VAL A 325 -25.01 -21.32 4.93
CA VAL A 325 -23.57 -21.40 5.17
C VAL A 325 -22.84 -21.01 3.88
N GLY A 326 -21.79 -20.19 4.01
CA GLY A 326 -20.90 -19.84 2.90
C GLY A 326 -21.40 -18.72 1.97
N VAL A 327 -22.61 -18.19 2.20
CA VAL A 327 -23.15 -17.04 1.48
C VAL A 327 -23.78 -16.03 2.44
N ARG A 328 -23.74 -14.77 2.05
CA ARG A 328 -24.43 -13.67 2.74
C ARG A 328 -25.36 -12.93 1.79
N ILE A 329 -26.47 -12.45 2.30
CA ILE A 329 -27.51 -11.74 1.55
C ILE A 329 -27.68 -10.38 2.21
N TRP A 330 -27.75 -9.33 1.41
CA TRP A 330 -28.02 -7.97 1.90
C TRP A 330 -28.80 -7.15 0.88
N CYS A 331 -29.31 -6.01 1.33
CA CYS A 331 -29.91 -5.01 0.48
C CYS A 331 -28.89 -3.90 0.19
N ASP A 332 -28.78 -3.53 -1.07
CA ASP A 332 -27.97 -2.42 -1.54
C ASP A 332 -28.76 -1.59 -2.57
N ASN A 333 -29.02 -0.31 -2.26
CA ASN A 333 -29.69 0.64 -3.17
C ASN A 333 -30.89 0.06 -3.94
N ASN A 334 -31.89 -0.47 -3.26
CA ASN A 334 -33.06 -1.13 -3.85
C ASN A 334 -32.73 -2.42 -4.65
N MET A 335 -31.61 -3.03 -4.38
CA MET A 335 -31.25 -4.34 -4.89
C MET A 335 -31.10 -5.35 -3.76
N ILE A 336 -31.38 -6.60 -4.04
CA ILE A 336 -30.97 -7.72 -3.18
C ILE A 336 -29.75 -8.34 -3.82
N VAL A 337 -28.68 -8.41 -3.04
CA VAL A 337 -27.38 -8.95 -3.44
C VAL A 337 -27.07 -10.18 -2.60
N VAL A 338 -26.50 -11.19 -3.21
CA VAL A 338 -25.90 -12.35 -2.56
C VAL A 338 -24.41 -12.35 -2.82
N GLY A 339 -23.63 -12.65 -1.80
CA GLY A 339 -22.18 -12.74 -1.90
C GLY A 339 -21.63 -13.99 -1.22
N ALA A 340 -20.54 -14.48 -1.73
CA ALA A 340 -19.73 -15.55 -1.16
C ALA A 340 -18.28 -15.12 -1.13
N GLU A 341 -17.54 -15.58 -0.14
CA GLU A 341 -16.14 -15.22 0.08
C GLU A 341 -15.29 -16.48 0.23
N MET A 342 -14.05 -16.38 -0.19
CA MET A 342 -13.02 -17.39 0.06
C MET A 342 -11.68 -16.71 0.27
N ARG A 343 -10.77 -17.37 1.00
CA ARG A 343 -9.37 -16.92 1.09
C ARG A 343 -8.68 -17.10 -0.25
N CYS A 344 -7.84 -16.14 -0.63
CA CYS A 344 -7.10 -16.20 -1.90
C CYS A 344 -6.21 -17.44 -2.00
N GLU A 345 -5.66 -17.93 -0.90
CA GLU A 345 -4.85 -19.16 -0.86
C GLU A 345 -5.62 -20.43 -1.30
N HIS A 346 -6.96 -20.36 -1.31
CA HIS A 346 -7.84 -21.46 -1.71
C HIS A 346 -8.33 -21.34 -3.16
N MET A 347 -7.57 -20.70 -4.06
CA MET A 347 -7.93 -20.54 -5.48
C MET A 347 -8.43 -21.81 -6.16
N LYS A 348 -7.98 -22.98 -5.74
CA LYS A 348 -8.45 -24.27 -6.24
C LYS A 348 -9.95 -24.49 -6.08
N ASP A 349 -10.55 -23.83 -5.09
CA ASP A 349 -11.98 -23.91 -4.78
C ASP A 349 -12.83 -22.83 -5.46
N MET A 350 -12.23 -22.03 -6.36
CA MET A 350 -12.92 -20.95 -7.09
C MET A 350 -14.17 -21.47 -7.86
N THR A 351 -14.09 -22.67 -8.41
CA THR A 351 -15.23 -23.33 -9.02
C THR A 351 -16.36 -23.57 -8.01
N GLY A 352 -16.03 -24.00 -6.80
CA GLY A 352 -16.99 -24.21 -5.71
C GLY A 352 -17.66 -22.91 -5.29
N LEU A 353 -16.87 -21.84 -5.13
CA LEU A 353 -17.35 -20.48 -4.82
C LEU A 353 -18.39 -20.01 -5.84
N LEU A 354 -18.02 -20.02 -7.13
CA LEU A 354 -18.88 -19.54 -8.21
C LEU A 354 -20.15 -20.40 -8.37
N ASN A 355 -20.02 -21.73 -8.29
CA ASN A 355 -21.18 -22.63 -8.33
C ASN A 355 -22.15 -22.39 -7.17
N GLY A 356 -21.62 -22.25 -5.96
CA GLY A 356 -22.41 -21.96 -4.77
C GLY A 356 -23.16 -20.66 -4.88
N LEU A 357 -22.46 -19.60 -5.29
CA LEU A 357 -23.03 -18.27 -5.47
C LEU A 357 -24.17 -18.28 -6.52
N VAL A 358 -23.93 -18.86 -7.71
CA VAL A 358 -24.92 -18.91 -8.79
C VAL A 358 -26.16 -19.70 -8.39
N LYS A 359 -25.98 -20.86 -7.76
CA LYS A 359 -27.08 -21.66 -7.25
C LYS A 359 -27.93 -20.88 -6.27
N GLU A 360 -27.29 -20.16 -5.34
CA GLU A 360 -28.01 -19.35 -4.36
C GLU A 360 -28.69 -18.13 -4.99
N ALA A 361 -28.03 -17.43 -5.93
CA ALA A 361 -28.64 -16.30 -6.61
C ALA A 361 -29.93 -16.71 -7.35
N GLN A 362 -29.90 -17.83 -8.06
CA GLN A 362 -31.07 -18.36 -8.78
C GLN A 362 -32.19 -18.80 -7.81
N HIS A 363 -31.83 -19.48 -6.73
CA HIS A 363 -32.78 -19.91 -5.72
C HIS A 363 -33.45 -18.72 -5.01
N LEU A 364 -32.68 -17.74 -4.61
CA LEU A 364 -33.18 -16.54 -3.93
C LEU A 364 -34.06 -15.69 -4.82
N GLY A 365 -33.74 -15.57 -6.13
CA GLY A 365 -34.58 -14.87 -7.09
C GLY A 365 -35.97 -15.50 -7.18
N GLY A 366 -36.04 -16.83 -7.23
CA GLY A 366 -37.30 -17.57 -7.22
C GLY A 366 -38.07 -17.46 -5.91
N LEU A 367 -37.39 -17.34 -4.78
CA LEU A 367 -37.99 -17.24 -3.45
C LEU A 367 -38.46 -15.81 -3.13
N LEU A 368 -37.59 -14.82 -3.29
CA LEU A 368 -37.83 -13.45 -2.82
C LEU A 368 -38.62 -12.61 -3.81
N GLY A 369 -38.52 -12.88 -5.11
CA GLY A 369 -39.27 -12.15 -6.14
C GLY A 369 -40.79 -12.18 -5.93
N PRO A 370 -41.42 -13.35 -5.76
CA PRO A 370 -42.85 -13.43 -5.48
C PRO A 370 -43.29 -12.81 -4.13
N MET A 371 -42.37 -12.76 -3.14
CA MET A 371 -42.70 -12.26 -1.80
C MET A 371 -42.59 -10.73 -1.66
N PHE A 372 -41.59 -10.13 -2.36
CA PHE A 372 -41.22 -8.73 -2.16
C PHE A 372 -41.24 -7.89 -3.43
N GLY A 373 -41.57 -8.50 -4.55
CA GLY A 373 -41.52 -7.85 -5.86
C GLY A 373 -40.08 -7.68 -6.33
N GLY A 374 -39.92 -6.86 -7.33
CA GLY A 374 -38.62 -6.63 -7.98
C GLY A 374 -38.43 -7.47 -9.23
N ASN A 375 -37.42 -7.12 -9.99
CA ASN A 375 -37.09 -7.75 -11.26
C ASN A 375 -35.82 -8.58 -11.12
N THR A 376 -35.84 -9.82 -11.57
CA THR A 376 -34.59 -10.56 -11.73
C THR A 376 -33.73 -9.88 -12.79
N PRO A 377 -32.38 -9.86 -12.63
CA PRO A 377 -31.48 -9.36 -13.66
C PRO A 377 -31.81 -10.04 -15.01
N ALA A 378 -31.86 -9.24 -16.08
CA ALA A 378 -32.02 -9.81 -17.41
C ALA A 378 -30.91 -10.87 -17.64
N LYS A 379 -31.28 -12.03 -18.17
CA LYS A 379 -30.28 -13.00 -18.62
C LYS A 379 -29.39 -12.27 -19.60
N ALA A 380 -28.08 -12.26 -19.38
CA ALA A 380 -27.15 -11.74 -20.37
C ALA A 380 -27.34 -12.52 -21.67
N ALA A 381 -27.63 -11.79 -22.72
CA ALA A 381 -27.83 -12.36 -24.07
C ALA A 381 -26.52 -12.89 -24.63
#